data_223129072d5289157894518b19167a67
#
_entry.id   223129072d5289157894518b19167a67
#
_cell.length_a   1.000
_cell.length_b   1.000
_cell.length_c   1.000
_cell.angle_alpha   90.00
_cell.angle_beta   90.00
_cell.angle_gamma   90.00
#
_symmetry.space_group_name_H-M   'P 1'
#
loop_
_entity.id
_entity.type
_entity.pdbx_description
1 polymer ?
#
loop_
_entity_poly.entity_id
_entity_poly.type
_entity_poly.pdbx_seq_one_letter_code
_entity_poly.pdbx_strand_id
1 'polypeptide(L)'
;MLRRDSDHKVDLLRKVPLFSACSKKELRRIAAIADELDFREGKVLTRQGGPGREMFILLDGTVKVERNGVQVNALGPGDFLGEGALVLGKPRNATITATAPLRALVISDVNFKQLLGEDPRISTKVHETLAARTPPDEAD
;
A
#
# COMPACT_ATOMS: atom_id res chain seq x y z
N MET A 1 -26.45 11.69 1.88
CA MET A 1 -26.21 10.49 1.03
C MET A 1 -25.00 9.73 1.52
N LEU A 2 -25.16 8.44 1.72
CA LEU A 2 -24.06 7.61 2.17
C LEU A 2 -23.10 7.35 1.01
N ARG A 3 -21.80 7.47 1.28
CA ARG A 3 -20.78 7.15 0.30
C ARG A 3 -20.65 5.63 0.19
N ARG A 4 -20.36 5.16 -1.01
CA ARG A 4 -20.07 3.75 -1.21
C ARG A 4 -18.67 3.47 -0.67
N ASP A 5 -18.45 2.25 -0.15
CA ASP A 5 -17.13 1.83 0.29
C ASP A 5 -16.08 1.98 -0.81
N SER A 6 -16.45 1.69 -2.05
CA SER A 6 -15.55 1.86 -3.19
C SER A 6 -15.11 3.30 -3.40
N ASP A 7 -15.98 4.28 -3.13
CA ASP A 7 -15.62 5.70 -3.27
C ASP A 7 -14.64 6.14 -2.19
N HIS A 8 -14.79 5.62 -0.97
CA HIS A 8 -13.85 5.89 0.10
C HIS A 8 -12.48 5.30 -0.22
N LYS A 9 -12.45 4.05 -0.70
CA LYS A 9 -11.20 3.40 -1.13
C LYS A 9 -10.55 4.18 -2.27
N VAL A 10 -11.32 4.63 -3.25
CA VAL A 10 -10.81 5.40 -4.38
C VAL A 10 -10.13 6.68 -3.90
N ASP A 11 -10.74 7.39 -2.96
CA ASP A 11 -10.14 8.62 -2.43
C ASP A 11 -8.79 8.36 -1.75
N LEU A 12 -8.68 7.26 -1.02
CA LEU A 12 -7.42 6.88 -0.38
C LEU A 12 -6.38 6.45 -1.39
N LEU A 13 -6.77 5.64 -2.37
CA LEU A 13 -5.86 5.15 -3.41
C LEU A 13 -5.32 6.30 -4.26
N ARG A 14 -6.13 7.33 -4.50
CA ARG A 14 -5.70 8.49 -5.28
C ARG A 14 -4.49 9.19 -4.67
N LYS A 15 -4.33 9.12 -3.36
CA LYS A 15 -3.22 9.76 -2.66
C LYS A 15 -1.92 8.98 -2.71
N VAL A 16 -1.97 7.73 -3.16
CA VAL A 16 -0.76 6.90 -3.30
C VAL A 16 -0.04 7.30 -4.59
N PRO A 17 1.23 7.74 -4.50
CA PRO A 17 1.95 8.22 -5.69
C PRO A 17 1.97 7.25 -6.86
N LEU A 18 2.07 5.95 -6.58
CA LEU A 18 2.10 4.92 -7.62
C LEU A 18 0.83 4.95 -8.50
N PHE A 19 -0.30 5.40 -7.95
CA PHE A 19 -1.59 5.43 -8.63
C PHE A 19 -2.01 6.83 -9.07
N SER A 20 -1.11 7.82 -8.96
CA SER A 20 -1.45 9.23 -9.18
C SER A 20 -1.94 9.55 -10.59
N ALA A 21 -1.52 8.78 -11.58
CA ALA A 21 -1.93 8.98 -12.97
C ALA A 21 -3.21 8.22 -13.34
N CYS A 22 -3.73 7.40 -12.43
CA CYS A 22 -4.90 6.58 -12.71
C CYS A 22 -6.19 7.39 -12.66
N SER A 23 -7.11 7.09 -13.59
CA SER A 23 -8.44 7.68 -13.61
C SER A 23 -9.28 7.12 -12.48
N LYS A 24 -10.42 7.76 -12.19
CA LYS A 24 -11.37 7.27 -11.19
C LYS A 24 -11.82 5.85 -11.50
N LYS A 25 -12.08 5.55 -12.77
CA LYS A 25 -12.49 4.21 -13.21
C LYS A 25 -11.39 3.18 -12.94
N GLU A 26 -10.14 3.55 -13.21
CA GLU A 26 -9.00 2.67 -12.94
C GLU A 26 -8.78 2.48 -11.45
N LEU A 27 -8.92 3.54 -10.66
CA LEU A 27 -8.83 3.44 -9.19
C LEU A 27 -9.91 2.53 -8.62
N ARG A 28 -11.11 2.52 -9.21
CA ARG A 28 -12.16 1.58 -8.79
C ARG A 28 -11.77 0.14 -9.03
N ARG A 29 -11.06 -0.14 -10.10
CA ARG A 29 -10.56 -1.48 -10.37
C ARG A 29 -9.51 -1.90 -9.36
N ILE A 30 -8.63 -0.97 -8.97
CA ILE A 30 -7.65 -1.23 -7.92
C ILE A 30 -8.36 -1.43 -6.57
N ALA A 31 -9.37 -0.61 -6.29
CA ALA A 31 -10.16 -0.74 -5.07
C ALA A 31 -10.83 -2.12 -4.95
N ALA A 32 -11.23 -2.68 -6.07
CA ALA A 32 -11.91 -3.99 -6.08
C ALA A 32 -11.00 -5.14 -5.64
N ILE A 33 -9.68 -4.98 -5.73
CA ILE A 33 -8.73 -6.01 -5.28
C ILE A 33 -8.09 -5.65 -3.93
N ALA A 34 -8.53 -4.57 -3.30
CA ALA A 34 -8.05 -4.15 -1.98
C ALA A 34 -8.97 -4.73 -0.91
N ASP A 35 -8.42 -5.50 0.00
CA ASP A 35 -9.17 -6.09 1.11
C ASP A 35 -9.09 -5.20 2.34
N GLU A 36 -10.22 -4.98 3.00
CA GLU A 36 -10.25 -4.23 4.24
C GLU A 36 -10.14 -5.22 5.40
N LEU A 37 -9.03 -5.15 6.13
CA LEU A 37 -8.70 -6.10 7.18
C LEU A 37 -8.46 -5.41 8.52
N ASP A 38 -8.82 -6.11 9.60
CA ASP A 38 -8.56 -5.67 10.97
C ASP A 38 -7.37 -6.43 11.54
N PHE A 39 -6.53 -5.71 12.28
CA PHE A 39 -5.37 -6.28 12.97
C PHE A 39 -5.41 -5.83 14.42
N ARG A 40 -5.00 -6.69 15.32
CA ARG A 40 -4.91 -6.33 16.74
C ARG A 40 -3.62 -5.57 17.02
N GLU A 41 -3.63 -4.81 18.09
CA GLU A 41 -2.44 -4.17 18.63
C GLU A 41 -1.34 -5.21 18.83
N GLY A 42 -0.12 -4.86 18.46
CA GLY A 42 1.03 -5.78 18.57
C GLY A 42 1.26 -6.65 17.33
N LYS A 43 0.32 -6.67 16.38
CA LYS A 43 0.51 -7.43 15.15
C LYS A 43 1.65 -6.85 14.34
N VAL A 44 2.59 -7.69 13.94
CA VAL A 44 3.67 -7.31 13.03
C VAL A 44 3.16 -7.48 11.61
N LEU A 45 3.06 -6.35 10.88
CA LEU A 45 2.59 -6.37 9.49
C LEU A 45 3.70 -6.76 8.54
N THR A 46 4.90 -6.26 8.76
CA THR A 46 6.07 -6.56 7.94
C THR A 46 7.28 -6.70 8.84
N ARG A 47 8.25 -7.53 8.42
CA ARG A 47 9.51 -7.69 9.13
C ARG A 47 10.65 -7.23 8.23
N GLN A 48 11.57 -6.46 8.79
CA GLN A 48 12.76 -6.02 8.07
C GLN A 48 13.49 -7.23 7.50
N GLY A 49 13.85 -7.16 6.21
CA GLY A 49 14.51 -8.26 5.51
C GLY A 49 13.57 -9.33 4.99
N GLY A 50 12.31 -9.31 5.41
CA GLY A 50 11.31 -10.26 4.95
C GLY A 50 10.78 -9.94 3.56
N PRO A 51 9.96 -10.83 2.99
CA PRO A 51 9.42 -10.62 1.64
C PRO A 51 8.41 -9.47 1.63
N GLY A 52 8.51 -8.61 0.61
CA GLY A 52 7.55 -7.55 0.38
C GLY A 52 6.49 -8.01 -0.61
N ARG A 53 5.34 -8.45 -0.11
CA ARG A 53 4.28 -9.00 -0.94
C ARG A 53 2.97 -8.24 -0.91
N GLU A 54 2.88 -7.21 -0.05
CA GLU A 54 1.63 -6.50 0.17
C GLU A 54 1.88 -5.04 0.39
N MET A 55 0.90 -4.24 -0.02
CA MET A 55 0.84 -2.83 0.31
C MET A 55 -0.29 -2.62 1.31
N PHE A 56 -0.10 -1.70 2.26
CA PHE A 56 -1.10 -1.34 3.27
C PHE A 56 -1.44 0.14 3.17
N ILE A 57 -2.72 0.48 3.28
CA ILE A 57 -3.18 1.85 3.48
C ILE A 57 -3.94 1.86 4.79
N LEU A 58 -3.50 2.68 5.74
CA LEU A 58 -4.07 2.70 7.08
C LEU A 58 -5.40 3.47 7.07
N LEU A 59 -6.45 2.83 7.57
CA LEU A 59 -7.79 3.42 7.69
C LEU A 59 -8.03 3.93 9.10
N ASP A 60 -7.60 3.16 10.10
CA ASP A 60 -7.80 3.49 11.50
C ASP A 60 -6.68 2.85 12.31
N GLY A 61 -6.27 3.51 13.39
CA GLY A 61 -5.17 3.02 14.22
C GLY A 61 -3.82 3.56 13.77
N THR A 62 -2.78 3.06 14.42
CA THR A 62 -1.41 3.54 14.22
C THR A 62 -0.42 2.38 14.18
N VAL A 63 0.72 2.62 13.56
CA VAL A 63 1.82 1.66 13.52
C VAL A 63 3.13 2.38 13.86
N LYS A 64 4.10 1.61 14.37
CA LYS A 64 5.48 2.08 14.49
C LYS A 64 6.33 1.43 13.41
N VAL A 65 7.30 2.19 12.91
CA VAL A 65 8.26 1.74 11.90
C VAL A 65 9.63 1.65 12.56
N GLU A 66 10.25 0.47 12.52
CA GLU A 66 11.55 0.24 13.13
C GLU A 66 12.56 -0.28 12.10
N ARG A 67 13.78 0.24 12.18
CA ARG A 67 14.91 -0.26 11.40
C ARG A 67 16.06 -0.57 12.34
N ASN A 68 16.59 -1.79 12.21
CA ASN A 68 17.68 -2.24 13.08
C ASN A 68 17.35 -2.08 14.56
N GLY A 69 16.10 -2.34 14.92
CA GLY A 69 15.64 -2.28 16.30
C GLY A 69 15.34 -0.89 16.83
N VAL A 70 15.47 0.16 16.01
CA VAL A 70 15.25 1.55 16.42
C VAL A 70 14.01 2.09 15.72
N GLN A 71 13.10 2.69 16.50
CA GLN A 71 11.94 3.33 15.91
C GLN A 71 12.35 4.58 15.13
N VAL A 72 12.02 4.61 13.85
CA VAL A 72 12.36 5.72 12.95
C VAL A 72 11.15 6.52 12.51
N ASN A 73 9.93 5.99 12.70
CA ASN A 73 8.73 6.69 12.29
C ASN A 73 7.50 6.08 12.97
N ALA A 74 6.39 6.81 12.86
CA ALA A 74 5.07 6.33 13.23
C ALA A 74 4.10 6.80 12.14
N LEU A 75 3.17 5.93 11.77
CA LEU A 75 2.19 6.23 10.72
C LEU A 75 0.77 6.05 11.28
N GLY A 76 -0.17 6.76 10.70
CA GLY A 76 -1.57 6.74 11.10
C GLY A 76 -2.53 6.78 9.93
N PRO A 77 -3.83 7.05 10.18
CA PRO A 77 -4.85 6.99 9.14
C PRO A 77 -4.51 7.84 7.93
N GLY A 78 -4.69 7.26 6.74
CA GLY A 78 -4.37 7.88 5.48
C GLY A 78 -2.96 7.61 4.98
N ASP A 79 -2.07 7.16 5.85
CA ASP A 79 -0.71 6.80 5.44
C ASP A 79 -0.71 5.43 4.77
N PHE A 80 0.32 5.19 3.96
CA PHE A 80 0.48 3.93 3.26
C PHE A 80 1.91 3.44 3.38
N LEU A 81 2.09 2.15 3.16
CA LEU A 81 3.41 1.53 3.21
C LEU A 81 3.47 0.34 2.26
N GLY A 82 4.66 0.07 1.75
CA GLY A 82 4.89 -1.11 0.94
C GLY A 82 4.46 -1.00 -0.52
N GLU A 83 4.24 0.20 -1.04
CA GLU A 83 3.81 0.33 -2.44
C GLU A 83 4.83 -0.25 -3.42
N GLY A 84 6.12 -0.13 -3.11
CA GLY A 84 7.18 -0.68 -3.96
C GLY A 84 7.14 -2.20 -4.05
N ALA A 85 6.62 -2.85 -3.03
CA ALA A 85 6.51 -4.31 -3.01
C ALA A 85 5.57 -4.83 -4.10
N LEU A 86 4.57 -4.05 -4.48
CA LEU A 86 3.61 -4.47 -5.49
C LEU A 86 4.24 -4.70 -6.87
N VAL A 87 5.27 -3.93 -7.19
CA VAL A 87 5.87 -3.93 -8.53
C VAL A 87 7.30 -4.45 -8.50
N LEU A 88 8.08 -4.03 -7.51
CA LEU A 88 9.52 -4.30 -7.47
C LEU A 88 9.87 -5.59 -6.72
N GLY A 89 8.97 -6.06 -5.84
CA GLY A 89 9.23 -7.28 -5.08
C GLY A 89 10.42 -7.20 -4.14
N LYS A 90 10.81 -6.00 -3.73
CA LYS A 90 11.98 -5.82 -2.86
C LYS A 90 11.72 -6.32 -1.45
N PRO A 91 12.75 -6.82 -0.74
CA PRO A 91 12.63 -7.12 0.67
C PRO A 91 12.23 -5.88 1.47
N ARG A 92 11.54 -6.08 2.57
CA ARG A 92 11.12 -5.00 3.45
C ARG A 92 12.33 -4.34 4.11
N ASN A 93 12.35 -3.02 4.15
CA ASN A 93 13.45 -2.28 4.78
C ASN A 93 13.16 -1.91 6.23
N ALA A 94 12.01 -2.29 6.75
CA ALA A 94 11.61 -1.95 8.12
C ALA A 94 10.67 -3.01 8.69
N THR A 95 10.63 -3.09 10.02
CA THR A 95 9.63 -3.84 10.75
C THR A 95 8.52 -2.89 11.16
N ILE A 96 7.29 -3.25 10.83
CA ILE A 96 6.12 -2.40 11.08
C ILE A 96 5.15 -3.16 11.97
N THR A 97 4.83 -2.55 13.10
CA THR A 97 4.00 -3.17 14.15
C THR A 97 2.83 -2.26 14.51
N ALA A 98 1.64 -2.83 14.62
CA ALA A 98 0.46 -2.10 15.06
C ALA A 98 0.62 -1.67 16.53
N THR A 99 0.45 -0.37 16.80
CA THR A 99 0.53 0.20 18.15
C THR A 99 -0.84 0.46 18.76
N ALA A 100 -1.89 0.12 18.03
CA ALA A 100 -3.29 0.20 18.45
C ALA A 100 -4.08 -0.79 17.59
N PRO A 101 -5.33 -1.09 17.94
CA PRO A 101 -6.19 -1.84 17.00
C PRO A 101 -6.21 -1.13 15.65
N LEU A 102 -6.00 -1.88 14.59
CA LEU A 102 -5.70 -1.33 13.28
C LEU A 102 -6.68 -1.85 12.24
N ARG A 103 -7.13 -0.95 11.37
CA ARG A 103 -7.86 -1.32 10.15
C ARG A 103 -7.09 -0.78 8.95
N ALA A 104 -6.89 -1.62 7.95
CA ALA A 104 -6.13 -1.24 6.77
C ALA A 104 -6.71 -1.85 5.50
N LEU A 105 -6.50 -1.17 4.38
CA LEU A 105 -6.66 -1.77 3.06
C LEU A 105 -5.38 -2.50 2.72
N VAL A 106 -5.51 -3.72 2.24
CA VAL A 106 -4.37 -4.57 1.89
C VAL A 106 -4.49 -4.98 0.43
N ILE A 107 -3.44 -4.71 -0.34
CA ILE A 107 -3.35 -5.12 -1.75
C ILE A 107 -2.18 -6.09 -1.87
N SER A 108 -2.45 -7.33 -2.30
CA SER A 108 -1.40 -8.31 -2.53
C SER A 108 -0.73 -8.10 -3.88
N ASP A 109 0.55 -8.45 -3.97
CA ASP A 109 1.30 -8.39 -5.22
C ASP A 109 0.71 -9.32 -6.28
N VAL A 110 0.23 -10.48 -5.88
CA VAL A 110 -0.38 -11.45 -6.80
C VAL A 110 -1.61 -10.85 -7.47
N ASN A 111 -2.52 -10.29 -6.68
CA ASN A 111 -3.74 -9.70 -7.21
C ASN A 111 -3.44 -8.46 -8.05
N PHE A 112 -2.45 -7.67 -7.63
CA PHE A 112 -2.07 -6.48 -8.37
C PHE A 112 -1.46 -6.83 -9.72
N LYS A 113 -0.58 -7.82 -9.77
CA LYS A 113 0.03 -8.27 -11.02
C LYS A 113 -1.00 -8.84 -11.98
N GLN A 114 -1.97 -9.56 -11.45
CA GLN A 114 -3.07 -10.06 -12.26
C GLN A 114 -3.87 -8.90 -12.88
N LEU A 115 -4.17 -7.88 -12.09
CA LEU A 115 -4.87 -6.69 -12.60
C LEU A 115 -4.07 -5.99 -13.69
N LEU A 116 -2.75 -5.85 -13.51
CA LEU A 116 -1.89 -5.24 -14.53
C LEU A 116 -1.92 -6.04 -15.84
N GLY A 117 -2.01 -7.36 -15.74
CA GLY A 117 -2.11 -8.22 -16.94
C GLY A 117 -3.45 -8.08 -17.65
N GLU A 118 -4.50 -7.74 -16.92
CA GLU A 118 -5.85 -7.59 -17.47
C GLU A 118 -6.13 -6.19 -17.95
N ASP A 119 -5.42 -5.19 -17.44
CA ASP A 119 -5.67 -3.78 -17.76
C ASP A 119 -4.37 -3.07 -18.17
N PRO A 120 -4.09 -3.04 -19.49
CA PRO A 120 -2.87 -2.40 -19.99
C PRO A 120 -2.78 -0.90 -19.67
N ARG A 121 -3.90 -0.21 -19.49
CA ARG A 121 -3.90 1.21 -19.17
C ARG A 121 -3.35 1.45 -17.76
N ILE A 122 -3.79 0.65 -16.80
CA ILE A 122 -3.27 0.72 -15.44
C ILE A 122 -1.80 0.34 -15.45
N SER A 123 -1.44 -0.74 -16.14
CA SER A 123 -0.06 -1.20 -16.23
C SER A 123 0.87 -0.10 -16.77
N THR A 124 0.49 0.52 -17.86
CA THR A 124 1.29 1.59 -18.47
C THR A 124 1.48 2.76 -17.51
N LYS A 125 0.41 3.21 -16.86
CA LYS A 125 0.48 4.36 -15.94
C LYS A 125 1.32 4.07 -14.72
N VAL A 126 1.18 2.87 -14.16
CA VAL A 126 1.97 2.45 -13.00
C VAL A 126 3.45 2.39 -13.34
N HIS A 127 3.80 1.78 -14.47
CA HIS A 127 5.19 1.67 -14.88
C HIS A 127 5.81 3.01 -15.26
N GLU A 128 5.06 3.88 -15.91
CA GLU A 128 5.53 5.23 -16.22
C GLU A 128 5.78 6.04 -14.95
N THR A 129 4.86 5.98 -13.99
CA THR A 129 5.02 6.65 -12.70
C THR A 129 6.26 6.15 -11.98
N LEU A 130 6.46 4.84 -11.97
CA LEU A 130 7.60 4.24 -11.33
C LEU A 130 8.92 4.67 -11.97
N ALA A 131 8.96 4.71 -13.30
CA ALA A 131 10.15 5.12 -14.05
C ALA A 131 10.53 6.59 -13.80
N ALA A 132 9.55 7.44 -13.52
CA ALA A 132 9.77 8.85 -13.28
C ALA A 132 10.20 9.17 -11.83
N ARG A 133 10.18 8.17 -10.94
CA ARG A 133 10.51 8.38 -9.52
C ARG A 133 12.01 8.34 -9.28
N THR A 134 12.40 8.89 -8.11
CA THR A 134 13.79 8.81 -7.65
C THR A 134 14.23 7.37 -7.47
N PRO A 135 15.56 7.13 -7.41
CA PRO A 135 16.10 5.78 -7.30
C PRO A 135 15.45 4.96 -6.19
N PRO A 136 15.28 3.65 -6.43
CA PRO A 136 14.51 2.79 -5.52
C PRO A 136 15.12 2.58 -4.14
N ASP A 137 16.37 2.87 -3.94
CA ASP A 137 17.00 2.76 -2.63
C ASP A 137 16.43 3.76 -1.61
N GLU A 138 15.71 4.76 -2.07
CA GLU A 138 15.04 5.74 -1.21
C GLU A 138 13.62 5.36 -0.88
N ALA A 139 13.04 4.47 -1.67
CA ALA A 139 11.67 4.05 -1.50
C ALA A 139 11.56 2.91 -0.52
N ASP A 140 10.47 2.88 0.19
CA ASP A 140 10.16 1.79 1.05
C ASP A 140 9.11 0.87 0.42
#